data_9d06f6b66d99da620526b9f64a73e992
#
_entry.id   9d06f6b66d99da620526b9f64a73e992
#
_cell.length_a   1.000
_cell.length_b   1.000
_cell.length_c   1.000
_cell.angle_alpha   90.00
_cell.angle_beta   90.00
_cell.angle_gamma   90.00
#
_symmetry.space_group_name_H-M   'P 1'
#
loop_
_entity.id
_entity.type
_entity.pdbx_description
1 polymer ?
#
loop_
_entity_poly.entity_id
_entity_poly.type
_entity_poly.pdbx_seq_one_letter_code
_entity_poly.pdbx_strand_id
1 'polypeptide(L)'
;VSKRDILKEPEFVERKGLGHPDTLSDLLAEALSRNYSLYTLKNYGAVLHHNFDKTGLLGGKSSVVFGGGRLISPIRVLINGRVSTSFSNKKIPHKEIVDNTVLDFFQKMFPKMVEGKDLKIIYNLSNASSPGRTEEKGSENGFRKYWFEPRSLADIPELKKLVANDTSLGCAYAPLGKLENLVLKIERRLNSTSYKKENPWCGSDIKVMGNRIQDEVSITLCVPQIARFIENKNDYKMNLRKIESFVVKIA
;
A
#
# COMPACT_ATOMS: atom_id res chain seq x y z
N VAL A 1 22.37 21.19 22.98
CA VAL A 1 21.15 20.34 23.00
C VAL A 1 21.15 19.72 24.39
N SER A 2 20.28 20.20 25.29
CA SER A 2 20.12 19.61 26.60
C SER A 2 19.66 18.16 26.40
N LYS A 3 20.24 17.23 27.16
CA LYS A 3 19.64 15.90 27.36
C LYS A 3 18.31 16.15 28.10
N ARG A 4 17.25 16.53 27.35
CA ARG A 4 15.90 16.41 27.87
C ARG A 4 15.70 14.95 28.21
N ASP A 5 15.07 14.69 29.33
CA ASP A 5 14.63 13.37 29.73
C ASP A 5 13.60 12.86 28.70
N ILE A 6 14.10 12.43 27.53
CA ILE A 6 13.32 11.80 26.45
C ILE A 6 12.54 10.60 26.99
N LEU A 7 12.96 10.07 28.14
CA LEU A 7 12.31 8.95 28.84
C LEU A 7 11.00 9.31 29.57
N LYS A 8 10.63 10.60 29.70
CA LYS A 8 9.39 11.02 30.38
C LYS A 8 8.26 11.41 29.45
N GLU A 9 8.55 11.63 28.17
CA GLU A 9 7.49 11.97 27.21
C GLU A 9 6.74 10.71 26.78
N PRO A 10 5.39 10.77 26.60
CA PRO A 10 4.62 9.68 26.04
C PRO A 10 5.14 9.32 24.65
N GLU A 11 5.29 8.03 24.38
CA GLU A 11 5.72 7.51 23.09
C GLU A 11 4.62 6.61 22.52
N PHE A 12 4.22 6.84 21.25
CA PHE A 12 3.22 6.06 20.54
C PHE A 12 3.81 5.58 19.23
N VAL A 13 3.73 4.28 19.00
CA VAL A 13 4.27 3.63 17.80
C VAL A 13 3.21 2.72 17.21
N GLU A 14 3.00 2.81 15.92
CA GLU A 14 2.11 1.92 15.19
C GLU A 14 2.87 1.27 14.03
N ARG A 15 2.61 -0.02 13.80
CA ARG A 15 3.08 -0.73 12.62
C ARG A 15 1.98 -1.60 12.05
N LYS A 16 1.78 -1.45 10.74
CA LYS A 16 0.85 -2.24 9.93
C LYS A 16 1.65 -3.26 9.10
N GLY A 17 1.24 -4.52 9.17
CA GLY A 17 1.90 -5.62 8.46
C GLY A 17 1.56 -5.66 6.97
N LEU A 18 2.22 -6.55 6.23
CA LEU A 18 2.11 -6.66 4.77
C LEU A 18 0.70 -6.97 4.27
N GLY A 19 -0.17 -7.57 5.07
CA GLY A 19 -1.56 -7.85 4.70
C GLY A 19 -2.56 -6.77 5.09
N HIS A 20 -2.10 -5.68 5.71
CA HIS A 20 -2.98 -4.56 6.06
C HIS A 20 -3.37 -3.75 4.80
N PRO A 21 -4.63 -3.31 4.66
CA PRO A 21 -5.10 -2.58 3.48
C PRO A 21 -4.26 -1.36 3.11
N ASP A 22 -3.82 -0.56 4.09
CA ASP A 22 -2.97 0.61 3.82
C ASP A 22 -1.63 0.20 3.21
N THR A 23 -0.96 -0.80 3.80
CA THR A 23 0.31 -1.31 3.28
C THR A 23 0.15 -1.91 1.88
N LEU A 24 -0.96 -2.62 1.63
CA LEU A 24 -1.27 -3.16 0.30
C LEU A 24 -1.54 -2.05 -0.71
N SER A 25 -2.21 -0.96 -0.31
CA SER A 25 -2.45 0.20 -1.18
C SER A 25 -1.15 0.87 -1.60
N ASP A 26 -0.24 1.10 -0.66
CA ASP A 26 1.07 1.71 -0.94
C ASP A 26 1.91 0.82 -1.86
N LEU A 27 2.00 -0.48 -1.56
CA LEU A 27 2.74 -1.45 -2.39
C LEU A 27 2.15 -1.57 -3.79
N LEU A 28 0.82 -1.51 -3.92
CA LEU A 28 0.15 -1.53 -5.22
C LEU A 28 0.42 -0.26 -6.01
N ALA A 29 0.38 0.92 -5.37
CA ALA A 29 0.70 2.19 -6.02
C ALA A 29 2.13 2.19 -6.59
N GLU A 30 3.10 1.67 -5.83
CA GLU A 30 4.48 1.46 -6.28
C GLU A 30 4.57 0.49 -7.46
N ALA A 31 3.85 -0.64 -7.40
CA ALA A 31 3.83 -1.63 -8.49
C ALA A 31 3.23 -1.03 -9.77
N LEU A 32 2.16 -0.27 -9.66
CA LEU A 32 1.51 0.43 -10.78
C LEU A 32 2.46 1.45 -11.42
N SER A 33 3.07 2.31 -10.62
CA SER A 33 4.03 3.31 -11.07
C SER A 33 5.23 2.65 -11.77
N ARG A 34 5.79 1.61 -11.16
CA ARG A 34 6.90 0.85 -11.73
C ARG A 34 6.56 0.23 -13.08
N ASN A 35 5.44 -0.48 -13.18
CA ASN A 35 5.07 -1.19 -14.41
C ASN A 35 4.69 -0.21 -15.54
N TYR A 36 4.02 0.88 -15.21
CA TYR A 36 3.75 1.95 -16.16
C TYR A 36 5.05 2.62 -16.65
N SER A 37 5.98 2.92 -15.74
CA SER A 37 7.29 3.49 -16.08
C SER A 37 8.10 2.58 -17.00
N LEU A 38 8.16 1.28 -16.70
CA LEU A 38 8.88 0.29 -17.53
C LEU A 38 8.27 0.20 -18.92
N TYR A 39 6.93 0.21 -19.02
CA TYR A 39 6.24 0.20 -20.30
C TYR A 39 6.58 1.42 -21.14
N THR A 40 6.46 2.62 -20.56
CA THR A 40 6.67 3.87 -21.29
C THR A 40 8.14 4.08 -21.65
N LEU A 41 9.06 3.72 -20.77
CA LEU A 41 10.49 3.77 -21.05
C LEU A 41 10.86 2.85 -22.20
N LYS A 42 10.36 1.62 -22.21
CA LYS A 42 10.64 0.63 -23.28
C LYS A 42 10.07 1.08 -24.63
N ASN A 43 8.88 1.64 -24.68
CA ASN A 43 8.16 1.91 -25.93
C ASN A 43 8.39 3.32 -26.47
N TYR A 44 8.74 4.28 -25.61
CA TYR A 44 8.84 5.71 -25.97
C TYR A 44 10.17 6.35 -25.57
N GLY A 45 11.05 5.64 -24.87
CA GLY A 45 12.37 6.14 -24.47
C GLY A 45 12.35 7.08 -23.27
N ALA A 46 11.19 7.23 -22.60
CA ALA A 46 11.05 8.07 -21.41
C ALA A 46 9.98 7.53 -20.47
N VAL A 47 10.13 7.84 -19.18
CA VAL A 47 9.06 7.68 -18.20
C VAL A 47 8.07 8.82 -18.40
N LEU A 48 6.84 8.50 -18.79
CA LEU A 48 5.80 9.50 -18.99
C LEU A 48 5.11 9.87 -17.68
N HIS A 49 4.52 11.06 -17.63
CA HIS A 49 3.85 11.57 -16.44
C HIS A 49 2.74 10.63 -15.97
N HIS A 50 2.80 10.26 -14.70
CA HIS A 50 1.77 9.50 -14.01
C HIS A 50 1.88 9.72 -12.50
N ASN A 51 0.77 9.46 -11.82
CA ASN A 51 0.68 9.55 -10.38
C ASN A 51 -0.42 8.57 -9.94
N PHE A 52 -0.05 7.55 -9.15
CA PHE A 52 -0.94 6.54 -8.58
C PHE A 52 -1.00 6.59 -7.05
N ASP A 53 -0.49 7.66 -6.44
CA ASP A 53 -0.35 7.82 -4.98
C ASP A 53 -1.68 7.85 -4.21
N LYS A 54 -2.80 8.00 -4.92
CA LYS A 54 -4.14 8.01 -4.34
C LYS A 54 -4.89 6.70 -4.56
N THR A 55 -4.17 5.64 -4.93
CA THR A 55 -4.71 4.27 -4.98
C THR A 55 -5.17 3.84 -3.59
N GLY A 56 -6.32 3.20 -3.52
CA GLY A 56 -6.93 2.79 -2.26
C GLY A 56 -7.57 1.42 -2.33
N LEU A 57 -7.68 0.77 -1.17
CA LEU A 57 -8.36 -0.50 -1.00
C LEU A 57 -9.57 -0.34 -0.08
N LEU A 58 -10.70 -0.85 -0.52
CA LEU A 58 -11.88 -1.02 0.31
C LEU A 58 -12.16 -2.50 0.45
N GLY A 59 -12.18 -3.01 1.69
CA GLY A 59 -12.48 -4.40 1.97
C GLY A 59 -13.84 -4.82 1.42
N GLY A 60 -13.95 -6.09 1.06
CA GLY A 60 -15.22 -6.70 0.71
C GLY A 60 -16.10 -6.95 1.95
N LYS A 61 -17.34 -7.32 1.72
CA LYS A 61 -18.23 -7.84 2.76
C LYS A 61 -18.07 -9.35 2.83
N SER A 62 -17.87 -9.90 4.02
CA SER A 62 -17.79 -11.35 4.24
C SER A 62 -18.83 -11.83 5.25
N SER A 63 -19.21 -13.09 5.13
CA SER A 63 -19.91 -13.86 6.17
C SER A 63 -18.94 -14.90 6.69
N VAL A 64 -18.68 -14.89 7.98
CA VAL A 64 -17.68 -15.74 8.63
C VAL A 64 -18.35 -16.56 9.71
N VAL A 65 -18.06 -17.87 9.71
CA VAL A 65 -18.50 -18.84 10.72
C VAL A 65 -17.28 -19.66 11.15
N PHE A 66 -17.37 -20.36 12.26
CA PHE A 66 -16.34 -21.34 12.61
C PHE A 66 -16.23 -22.42 11.52
N GLY A 67 -15.03 -22.77 11.15
CA GLY A 67 -14.75 -23.72 10.08
C GLY A 67 -14.79 -23.13 8.67
N GLY A 68 -15.20 -21.86 8.48
CA GLY A 68 -15.26 -21.30 7.13
C GLY A 68 -15.88 -19.91 7.01
N GLY A 69 -16.22 -19.60 5.77
CA GLY A 69 -16.86 -18.34 5.41
C GLY A 69 -16.88 -18.12 3.91
N ARG A 70 -17.53 -17.06 3.49
CA ARG A 70 -17.57 -16.64 2.09
C ARG A 70 -17.52 -15.13 1.94
N LEU A 71 -16.95 -14.67 0.86
CA LEU A 71 -17.06 -13.28 0.45
C LEU A 71 -18.48 -13.04 -0.12
N ILE A 72 -19.15 -11.98 0.35
CA ILE A 72 -20.49 -11.57 -0.10
C ILE A 72 -20.36 -10.49 -1.17
N SER A 73 -19.39 -9.59 -1.01
CA SER A 73 -19.06 -8.57 -2.01
C SER A 73 -17.55 -8.46 -2.18
N PRO A 74 -17.06 -8.14 -3.40
CA PRO A 74 -15.64 -8.13 -3.69
C PRO A 74 -14.88 -7.05 -2.93
N ILE A 75 -13.58 -7.25 -2.79
CA ILE A 75 -12.61 -6.22 -2.46
C ILE A 75 -12.62 -5.21 -3.62
N ARG A 76 -12.65 -3.93 -3.31
CA ARG A 76 -12.63 -2.86 -4.31
C ARG A 76 -11.28 -2.19 -4.32
N VAL A 77 -10.63 -2.18 -5.48
CA VAL A 77 -9.39 -1.46 -5.72
C VAL A 77 -9.73 -0.18 -6.45
N LEU A 78 -9.50 0.97 -5.81
CA LEU A 78 -9.71 2.28 -6.40
C LEU A 78 -8.37 2.76 -6.98
N ILE A 79 -8.32 2.86 -8.30
CA ILE A 79 -7.17 3.40 -9.00
C ILE A 79 -7.42 4.89 -9.23
N ASN A 80 -6.96 5.69 -8.27
CA ASN A 80 -7.07 7.14 -8.32
C ASN A 80 -5.74 7.76 -8.71
N GLY A 81 -5.79 8.76 -9.59
CA GLY A 81 -4.59 9.49 -9.96
C GLY A 81 -4.65 10.09 -11.34
N ARG A 82 -3.48 10.23 -11.93
CA ARG A 82 -3.29 10.78 -13.27
C ARG A 82 -2.34 9.89 -14.05
N VAL A 83 -2.57 9.82 -15.37
CA VAL A 83 -1.74 8.98 -16.23
C VAL A 83 -1.73 9.54 -17.66
N SER A 84 -0.57 9.53 -18.28
CA SER A 84 -0.50 9.82 -19.72
C SER A 84 -1.21 8.73 -20.50
N THR A 85 -2.18 9.12 -21.34
CA THR A 85 -3.02 8.20 -22.11
C THR A 85 -2.58 8.05 -23.56
N SER A 86 -1.69 8.94 -24.01
CA SER A 86 -1.11 8.91 -25.36
C SER A 86 0.30 9.51 -25.40
N PHE A 87 1.06 9.13 -26.42
CA PHE A 87 2.35 9.70 -26.78
C PHE A 87 2.46 9.77 -28.30
N SER A 88 2.78 10.96 -28.85
CA SER A 88 2.87 11.16 -30.32
C SER A 88 1.65 10.63 -31.07
N ASN A 89 0.45 10.93 -30.58
CA ASN A 89 -0.85 10.45 -31.08
C ASN A 89 -1.08 8.94 -31.02
N LYS A 90 -0.15 8.17 -30.42
CA LYS A 90 -0.34 6.74 -30.16
C LYS A 90 -0.93 6.53 -28.78
N LYS A 91 -2.01 5.75 -28.72
CA LYS A 91 -2.67 5.42 -27.46
C LYS A 91 -1.81 4.50 -26.59
N ILE A 92 -1.71 4.81 -25.32
CA ILE A 92 -1.06 3.97 -24.30
C ILE A 92 -2.12 3.04 -23.70
N PRO A 93 -1.88 1.72 -23.64
CA PRO A 93 -2.83 0.76 -23.05
C PRO A 93 -2.79 0.80 -21.51
N HIS A 94 -2.98 1.99 -20.94
CA HIS A 94 -2.83 2.24 -19.50
C HIS A 94 -3.78 1.39 -18.64
N LYS A 95 -5.00 1.11 -19.14
CA LYS A 95 -5.94 0.24 -18.41
C LYS A 95 -5.45 -1.21 -18.36
N GLU A 96 -4.96 -1.74 -19.48
CA GLU A 96 -4.39 -3.09 -19.53
C GLU A 96 -3.16 -3.23 -18.62
N ILE A 97 -2.29 -2.20 -18.59
CA ILE A 97 -1.14 -2.18 -17.67
C ILE A 97 -1.62 -2.22 -16.22
N VAL A 98 -2.65 -1.44 -15.89
CA VAL A 98 -3.23 -1.41 -14.55
C VAL A 98 -3.86 -2.75 -14.20
N ASP A 99 -4.72 -3.30 -15.06
CA ASP A 99 -5.40 -4.58 -14.83
C ASP A 99 -4.40 -5.69 -14.56
N ASN A 100 -3.42 -5.87 -15.45
CA ASN A 100 -2.38 -6.89 -15.30
C ASN A 100 -1.58 -6.70 -14.02
N THR A 101 -1.25 -5.45 -13.65
CA THR A 101 -0.51 -5.16 -12.43
C THR A 101 -1.33 -5.51 -11.18
N VAL A 102 -2.60 -5.11 -11.14
CA VAL A 102 -3.49 -5.39 -10.00
C VAL A 102 -3.68 -6.89 -9.82
N LEU A 103 -3.95 -7.59 -10.92
CA LEU A 103 -4.17 -9.05 -10.89
C LEU A 103 -2.92 -9.80 -10.41
N ASP A 104 -1.77 -9.52 -11.00
CA ASP A 104 -0.50 -10.12 -10.61
C ASP A 104 -0.17 -9.85 -9.13
N PHE A 105 -0.41 -8.61 -8.68
CA PHE A 105 -0.17 -8.21 -7.30
C PHE A 105 -1.05 -9.02 -6.32
N PHE A 106 -2.35 -9.05 -6.59
CA PHE A 106 -3.29 -9.73 -5.70
C PHE A 106 -3.18 -11.25 -5.76
N GLN A 107 -2.87 -11.85 -6.91
CA GLN A 107 -2.62 -13.28 -7.01
C GLN A 107 -1.40 -13.73 -6.21
N LYS A 108 -0.34 -12.92 -6.19
CA LYS A 108 0.84 -13.19 -5.34
C LYS A 108 0.53 -13.10 -3.85
N MET A 109 -0.27 -12.13 -3.45
CA MET A 109 -0.64 -11.93 -2.04
C MET A 109 -1.73 -12.90 -1.57
N PHE A 110 -2.66 -13.24 -2.44
CA PHE A 110 -3.85 -14.07 -2.17
C PHE A 110 -4.07 -15.09 -3.29
N PRO A 111 -3.28 -16.17 -3.35
CA PRO A 111 -3.31 -17.13 -4.48
C PRO A 111 -4.67 -17.81 -4.76
N LYS A 112 -5.60 -17.71 -3.80
CA LYS A 112 -6.96 -18.30 -3.95
C LYS A 112 -8.02 -17.31 -4.40
N MET A 113 -7.63 -16.05 -4.63
CA MET A 113 -8.56 -15.03 -5.10
C MET A 113 -8.96 -15.29 -6.54
N VAL A 114 -10.26 -15.16 -6.82
CA VAL A 114 -10.85 -15.32 -8.15
C VAL A 114 -11.16 -13.93 -8.71
N GLU A 115 -10.55 -13.63 -9.85
CA GLU A 115 -10.80 -12.40 -10.58
C GLU A 115 -12.30 -12.26 -10.94
N GLY A 116 -12.81 -11.03 -10.93
CA GLY A 116 -14.20 -10.71 -11.25
C GLY A 116 -15.23 -11.12 -10.17
N LYS A 117 -14.85 -12.07 -9.30
CA LYS A 117 -15.69 -12.49 -8.17
C LYS A 117 -15.25 -11.85 -6.86
N ASP A 118 -13.96 -11.94 -6.55
CA ASP A 118 -13.42 -11.53 -5.25
C ASP A 118 -12.75 -10.17 -5.29
N LEU A 119 -12.45 -9.65 -6.49
CA LEU A 119 -11.79 -8.39 -6.75
C LEU A 119 -12.53 -7.55 -7.80
N LYS A 120 -12.74 -6.27 -7.53
CA LYS A 120 -13.30 -5.29 -8.46
C LYS A 120 -12.39 -4.07 -8.58
N ILE A 121 -11.92 -3.76 -9.79
CA ILE A 121 -11.13 -2.57 -10.09
C ILE A 121 -12.08 -1.43 -10.44
N ILE A 122 -11.84 -0.26 -9.84
CA ILE A 122 -12.60 0.98 -10.08
C ILE A 122 -11.62 2.04 -10.52
N TYR A 123 -11.81 2.56 -11.73
CA TYR A 123 -10.96 3.58 -12.32
C TYR A 123 -11.47 4.98 -12.03
N ASN A 124 -10.59 5.82 -11.50
CA ASN A 124 -10.78 7.26 -11.34
C ASN A 124 -9.50 7.98 -11.76
N LEU A 125 -9.11 7.77 -13.03
CA LEU A 125 -7.90 8.32 -13.62
C LEU A 125 -8.21 9.54 -14.46
N SER A 126 -7.34 10.55 -14.40
CA SER A 126 -7.36 11.74 -15.21
C SER A 126 -6.09 11.83 -16.07
N ASN A 127 -6.21 12.43 -17.25
CA ASN A 127 -5.08 12.83 -18.09
C ASN A 127 -4.86 14.35 -18.09
N ALA A 128 -5.41 15.05 -17.10
CA ALA A 128 -5.30 16.49 -16.98
C ALA A 128 -4.37 16.89 -15.83
N SER A 129 -3.55 17.92 -16.07
CA SER A 129 -2.74 18.55 -15.01
C SER A 129 -3.62 19.50 -14.18
N SER A 130 -3.34 19.60 -12.88
CA SER A 130 -3.88 20.66 -12.02
C SER A 130 -2.81 21.75 -11.85
N PRO A 131 -3.16 23.02 -11.95
CA PRO A 131 -4.47 23.65 -11.93
C PRO A 131 -5.23 23.71 -13.28
N GLY A 132 -5.00 22.82 -14.18
CA GLY A 132 -5.70 22.77 -15.46
C GLY A 132 -4.96 23.49 -16.59
N ARG A 133 -5.62 23.56 -17.74
CA ARG A 133 -5.09 24.22 -18.93
C ARG A 133 -5.35 25.72 -18.81
N THR A 134 -4.31 26.55 -18.90
CA THR A 134 -4.50 27.96 -19.16
C THR A 134 -4.50 28.18 -20.67
N GLU A 135 -5.52 28.84 -21.20
CA GLU A 135 -5.62 29.17 -22.62
C GLU A 135 -4.90 30.47 -22.98
N GLU A 136 -4.25 31.13 -22.02
CA GLU A 136 -3.53 32.37 -22.26
C GLU A 136 -2.35 32.16 -23.21
N LYS A 137 -2.43 32.83 -24.34
CA LYS A 137 -1.35 32.90 -25.31
C LYS A 137 -0.13 33.52 -24.67
N GLY A 138 0.98 32.80 -24.62
CA GLY A 138 2.28 33.28 -24.15
C GLY A 138 2.61 32.99 -22.68
N SER A 139 1.76 32.29 -21.93
CA SER A 139 2.11 31.86 -20.57
C SER A 139 3.11 30.70 -20.61
N GLU A 140 4.09 30.70 -19.70
CA GLU A 140 5.02 29.56 -19.49
C GLU A 140 4.27 28.25 -19.16
N ASN A 141 3.00 28.34 -18.78
CA ASN A 141 2.09 27.22 -18.54
C ASN A 141 1.62 26.51 -19.82
N GLY A 142 1.93 27.00 -21.02
CA GLY A 142 1.61 26.34 -22.29
C GLY A 142 2.16 24.91 -22.41
N PHE A 143 3.28 24.63 -21.74
CA PHE A 143 3.88 23.29 -21.70
C PHE A 143 3.06 22.28 -20.89
N ARG A 144 2.36 22.68 -19.84
CA ARG A 144 1.55 21.79 -19.00
C ARG A 144 0.39 21.13 -19.76
N LYS A 145 -0.06 21.75 -20.85
CA LYS A 145 -1.09 21.19 -21.75
C LYS A 145 -0.72 19.80 -22.27
N TYR A 146 0.56 19.55 -22.50
CA TYR A 146 1.06 18.32 -23.11
C TYR A 146 1.70 17.34 -22.11
N TRP A 147 1.70 17.62 -20.83
CA TRP A 147 2.36 16.74 -19.84
C TRP A 147 1.80 15.32 -19.85
N PHE A 148 0.48 15.18 -19.94
CA PHE A 148 -0.18 13.88 -19.96
C PHE A 148 -0.55 13.39 -21.37
N GLU A 149 -0.28 14.18 -22.39
CA GLU A 149 -0.47 13.85 -23.80
C GLU A 149 0.69 14.43 -24.64
N PRO A 150 1.94 14.01 -24.36
CA PRO A 150 3.10 14.57 -25.04
C PRO A 150 3.13 14.17 -26.52
N ARG A 151 3.42 15.13 -27.39
CA ARG A 151 3.55 14.93 -28.84
C ARG A 151 4.90 14.37 -29.21
N SER A 152 5.91 14.65 -28.37
CA SER A 152 7.28 14.18 -28.52
C SER A 152 8.03 14.28 -27.17
N LEU A 153 9.25 13.78 -27.13
CA LEU A 153 10.12 13.94 -25.95
C LEU A 153 10.41 15.41 -25.60
N ALA A 154 10.25 16.35 -26.55
CA ALA A 154 10.44 17.76 -26.30
C ALA A 154 9.36 18.37 -25.36
N ASP A 155 8.19 17.73 -25.28
CA ASP A 155 7.12 18.16 -24.38
C ASP A 155 7.31 17.65 -22.93
N ILE A 156 8.40 16.93 -22.65
CA ILE A 156 8.77 16.42 -21.32
C ILE A 156 9.96 17.23 -20.79
N PRO A 157 9.72 18.36 -20.09
CA PRO A 157 10.76 19.28 -19.68
C PRO A 157 11.78 18.65 -18.71
N GLU A 158 11.35 17.66 -17.93
CA GLU A 158 12.17 16.96 -16.94
C GLU A 158 13.35 16.23 -17.58
N LEU A 159 13.23 15.78 -18.82
CA LEU A 159 14.35 15.16 -19.55
C LEU A 159 15.52 16.12 -19.79
N LYS A 160 15.23 17.43 -19.85
CA LYS A 160 16.24 18.46 -20.11
C LYS A 160 16.73 19.16 -18.84
N LYS A 161 15.81 19.45 -17.92
CA LYS A 161 16.11 20.30 -16.74
C LYS A 161 16.20 19.50 -15.44
N LEU A 162 15.81 18.23 -15.42
CA LEU A 162 15.75 17.38 -14.22
C LEU A 162 14.96 18.05 -13.07
N VAL A 163 13.87 18.70 -13.38
CA VAL A 163 12.99 19.37 -12.39
C VAL A 163 11.79 18.48 -12.09
N ALA A 164 11.39 18.43 -10.83
CA ALA A 164 10.17 17.79 -10.43
C ALA A 164 8.95 18.66 -10.77
N ASN A 165 7.86 18.04 -11.19
CA ASN A 165 6.56 18.69 -11.40
C ASN A 165 5.64 18.54 -10.20
N ASP A 166 5.98 17.66 -9.27
CA ASP A 166 5.30 17.41 -8.01
C ASP A 166 6.34 17.01 -6.95
N THR A 167 5.98 17.14 -5.68
CA THR A 167 6.87 16.86 -4.57
C THR A 167 6.17 16.00 -3.54
N SER A 168 6.78 14.87 -3.18
CA SER A 168 6.38 14.04 -2.05
C SER A 168 7.43 14.14 -0.95
N LEU A 169 6.98 14.20 0.30
CA LEU A 169 7.85 14.21 1.47
C LEU A 169 7.78 12.83 2.14
N GLY A 170 8.93 12.16 2.24
CA GLY A 170 9.12 10.98 3.06
C GLY A 170 10.02 11.28 4.24
N CYS A 171 9.63 10.82 5.43
CA CYS A 171 10.46 10.92 6.63
C CYS A 171 10.92 9.54 7.08
N ALA A 172 12.20 9.42 7.35
CA ALA A 172 12.80 8.24 7.94
C ALA A 172 13.88 8.65 8.96
N TYR A 173 14.05 7.86 9.97
CA TYR A 173 15.05 8.11 10.99
C TYR A 173 15.63 6.81 11.57
N ALA A 174 16.83 6.94 12.13
CA ALA A 174 17.57 5.89 12.82
C ALA A 174 18.51 6.54 13.86
N PRO A 175 18.84 5.81 14.94
CA PRO A 175 18.40 4.46 15.29
C PRO A 175 16.97 4.45 15.83
N LEU A 176 16.29 3.31 15.70
CA LEU A 176 14.98 3.11 16.30
C LEU A 176 15.08 3.02 17.83
N GLY A 177 14.12 3.59 18.53
CA GLY A 177 13.96 3.48 19.97
C GLY A 177 13.61 2.07 20.43
N LYS A 178 13.58 1.84 21.74
CA LYS A 178 13.27 0.52 22.33
C LYS A 178 11.86 0.06 21.98
N LEU A 179 10.86 0.94 22.13
CA LEU A 179 9.47 0.64 21.81
C LEU A 179 9.27 0.38 20.32
N GLU A 180 9.88 1.19 19.46
CA GLU A 180 9.83 1.02 18.01
C GLU A 180 10.42 -0.32 17.56
N ASN A 181 11.58 -0.68 18.12
CA ASN A 181 12.21 -1.98 17.85
C ASN A 181 11.34 -3.14 18.35
N LEU A 182 10.68 -3.00 19.49
CA LEU A 182 9.76 -4.01 20.01
C LEU A 182 8.57 -4.21 19.08
N VAL A 183 7.89 -3.13 18.69
CA VAL A 183 6.74 -3.14 17.79
C VAL A 183 7.12 -3.74 16.43
N LEU A 184 8.26 -3.32 15.87
CA LEU A 184 8.80 -3.86 14.62
C LEU A 184 9.06 -5.37 14.70
N LYS A 185 9.68 -5.81 15.80
CA LYS A 185 10.04 -7.22 16.04
C LYS A 185 8.81 -8.10 16.19
N ILE A 186 7.78 -7.63 16.91
CA ILE A 186 6.52 -8.34 17.08
C ILE A 186 5.84 -8.53 15.72
N GLU A 187 5.64 -7.44 14.95
CA GLU A 187 4.99 -7.51 13.65
C GLU A 187 5.73 -8.47 12.70
N ARG A 188 7.04 -8.30 12.55
CA ARG A 188 7.86 -9.15 11.66
C ARG A 188 7.84 -10.62 12.06
N ARG A 189 7.84 -10.92 13.35
CA ARG A 189 7.80 -12.30 13.84
C ARG A 189 6.45 -12.95 13.58
N LEU A 190 5.34 -12.26 13.88
CA LEU A 190 3.99 -12.76 13.61
C LEU A 190 3.72 -12.94 12.11
N ASN A 191 4.32 -12.11 11.25
CA ASN A 191 4.21 -12.23 9.79
C ASN A 191 5.29 -13.11 9.14
N SER A 192 6.21 -13.68 9.93
CA SER A 192 7.26 -14.54 9.37
C SER A 192 6.69 -15.83 8.79
N THR A 193 7.35 -16.33 7.74
CA THR A 193 6.99 -17.61 7.09
C THR A 193 7.01 -18.78 8.07
N SER A 194 7.99 -18.80 9.00
CA SER A 194 8.08 -19.84 10.03
C SER A 194 6.86 -19.84 10.95
N TYR A 195 6.50 -18.65 11.49
CA TYR A 195 5.35 -18.53 12.38
C TYR A 195 4.04 -18.92 11.68
N LYS A 196 3.84 -18.47 10.43
CA LYS A 196 2.64 -18.80 9.64
C LYS A 196 2.56 -20.29 9.30
N LYS A 197 3.68 -20.95 9.07
CA LYS A 197 3.72 -22.39 8.83
C LYS A 197 3.28 -23.19 10.05
N GLU A 198 3.71 -22.79 11.24
CA GLU A 198 3.31 -23.43 12.51
C GLU A 198 1.90 -23.02 12.95
N ASN A 199 1.45 -21.83 12.55
CA ASN A 199 0.16 -21.23 12.93
C ASN A 199 -0.63 -20.80 11.69
N PRO A 200 -1.11 -21.75 10.84
CA PRO A 200 -1.79 -21.43 9.58
C PRO A 200 -3.12 -20.68 9.76
N TRP A 201 -3.64 -20.66 10.96
CA TRP A 201 -4.82 -19.89 11.35
C TRP A 201 -4.53 -18.39 11.51
N CYS A 202 -3.28 -17.97 11.65
CA CYS A 202 -2.90 -16.58 11.83
C CYS A 202 -2.93 -15.83 10.48
N GLY A 203 -3.81 -14.86 10.33
CA GLY A 203 -3.90 -14.02 9.13
C GLY A 203 -2.74 -13.01 9.01
N SER A 204 -2.60 -12.36 7.87
CA SER A 204 -1.51 -11.43 7.55
C SER A 204 -1.86 -9.95 7.79
N ASP A 205 -3.13 -9.62 7.99
CA ASP A 205 -3.57 -8.26 8.32
C ASP A 205 -3.30 -7.96 9.80
N ILE A 206 -2.01 -7.86 10.14
CA ILE A 206 -1.54 -7.65 11.51
C ILE A 206 -1.27 -6.17 11.71
N LYS A 207 -1.78 -5.63 12.82
CA LYS A 207 -1.46 -4.30 13.31
C LYS A 207 -0.93 -4.40 14.74
N VAL A 208 0.18 -3.74 15.01
CA VAL A 208 0.80 -3.66 16.33
C VAL A 208 0.91 -2.21 16.73
N MET A 209 0.36 -1.87 17.88
CA MET A 209 0.46 -0.55 18.48
C MET A 209 1.16 -0.67 19.84
N GLY A 210 2.18 0.14 20.04
CA GLY A 210 2.87 0.28 21.30
C GLY A 210 2.69 1.67 21.88
N ASN A 211 2.44 1.78 23.15
CA ASN A 211 2.53 3.04 23.86
C ASN A 211 3.39 2.90 25.12
N ARG A 212 4.10 3.97 25.44
CA ARG A 212 4.84 4.10 26.69
C ARG A 212 4.43 5.41 27.35
N ILE A 213 3.96 5.28 28.59
CA ILE A 213 3.63 6.41 29.44
C ILE A 213 4.45 6.24 30.71
N GLN A 214 5.40 7.12 30.94
CA GLN A 214 6.40 6.98 31.99
C GLN A 214 7.19 5.67 31.81
N ASP A 215 7.10 4.75 32.77
CA ASP A 215 7.80 3.44 32.77
C ASP A 215 6.87 2.28 32.35
N GLU A 216 5.59 2.57 32.10
CA GLU A 216 4.62 1.56 31.68
C GLU A 216 4.55 1.46 30.17
N VAL A 217 4.69 0.23 29.66
CA VAL A 217 4.58 -0.11 28.24
C VAL A 217 3.36 -0.98 28.01
N SER A 218 2.49 -0.55 27.10
CA SER A 218 1.32 -1.32 26.67
C SER A 218 1.43 -1.65 25.17
N ILE A 219 1.13 -2.91 24.84
CA ILE A 219 1.09 -3.38 23.44
C ILE A 219 -0.33 -3.80 23.10
N THR A 220 -0.90 -3.18 22.05
CA THR A 220 -2.19 -3.55 21.49
C THR A 220 -1.97 -4.27 20.15
N LEU A 221 -2.60 -5.43 20.01
CA LEU A 221 -2.48 -6.29 18.83
C LEU A 221 -3.83 -6.45 18.13
N CYS A 222 -3.83 -6.28 16.81
CA CYS A 222 -4.90 -6.73 15.95
C CYS A 222 -4.34 -7.85 15.06
N VAL A 223 -4.78 -9.08 15.32
CA VAL A 223 -4.32 -10.27 14.59
C VAL A 223 -5.54 -11.07 14.16
N PRO A 224 -5.91 -11.05 12.86
CA PRO A 224 -7.05 -11.80 12.38
C PRO A 224 -6.75 -13.30 12.40
N GLN A 225 -7.78 -14.09 12.71
CA GLN A 225 -7.72 -15.54 12.61
C GLN A 225 -8.51 -16.01 11.37
N ILE A 226 -7.92 -16.92 10.60
CA ILE A 226 -8.51 -17.44 9.37
C ILE A 226 -9.55 -18.50 9.74
N ALA A 227 -10.82 -18.19 9.53
CA ALA A 227 -11.98 -18.96 10.00
C ALA A 227 -11.95 -20.45 9.66
N ARG A 228 -11.45 -20.84 8.48
CA ARG A 228 -11.39 -22.25 8.06
C ARG A 228 -10.52 -23.14 8.96
N PHE A 229 -9.65 -22.53 9.79
CA PHE A 229 -8.79 -23.24 10.73
C PHE A 229 -9.27 -23.13 12.19
N ILE A 230 -10.45 -22.56 12.42
CA ILE A 230 -11.03 -22.33 13.74
C ILE A 230 -12.35 -23.05 13.80
N GLU A 231 -12.41 -24.17 14.47
CA GLU A 231 -13.61 -25.01 14.51
C GLU A 231 -14.66 -24.51 15.50
N ASN A 232 -14.20 -23.81 16.57
CA ASN A 232 -15.09 -23.38 17.64
C ASN A 232 -14.48 -22.21 18.45
N LYS A 233 -15.25 -21.70 19.43
CA LYS A 233 -14.86 -20.60 20.30
C LYS A 233 -13.63 -20.92 21.17
N ASN A 234 -13.44 -22.19 21.55
CA ASN A 234 -12.30 -22.56 22.39
C ASN A 234 -10.99 -22.53 21.59
N ASP A 235 -10.99 -22.96 20.33
CA ASP A 235 -9.83 -22.84 19.43
C ASP A 235 -9.46 -21.38 19.24
N TYR A 236 -10.46 -20.51 19.00
CA TYR A 236 -10.24 -19.07 18.89
C TYR A 236 -9.53 -18.52 20.12
N LYS A 237 -10.03 -18.83 21.33
CA LYS A 237 -9.44 -18.38 22.59
C LYS A 237 -8.06 -18.96 22.83
N MET A 238 -7.84 -20.23 22.50
CA MET A 238 -6.53 -20.88 22.62
C MET A 238 -5.51 -20.18 21.73
N ASN A 239 -5.87 -19.82 20.51
CA ASN A 239 -4.98 -19.11 19.60
C ASN A 239 -4.66 -17.69 20.10
N LEU A 240 -5.61 -16.97 20.71
CA LEU A 240 -5.32 -15.69 21.38
C LEU A 240 -4.25 -15.84 22.46
N ARG A 241 -4.36 -16.84 23.33
CA ARG A 241 -3.36 -17.12 24.37
C ARG A 241 -1.99 -17.48 23.77
N LYS A 242 -1.98 -18.21 22.64
CA LYS A 242 -0.71 -18.51 21.92
C LYS A 242 -0.04 -17.24 21.41
N ILE A 243 -0.82 -16.31 20.83
CA ILE A 243 -0.29 -15.01 20.38
C ILE A 243 0.25 -14.24 21.57
N GLU A 244 -0.51 -14.10 22.65
CA GLU A 244 -0.12 -13.40 23.86
C GLU A 244 1.20 -13.97 24.44
N SER A 245 1.26 -15.28 24.66
CA SER A 245 2.47 -15.95 25.15
C SER A 245 3.66 -15.79 24.21
N PHE A 246 3.43 -15.76 22.90
CA PHE A 246 4.47 -15.55 21.91
C PHE A 246 5.02 -14.12 21.98
N VAL A 247 4.14 -13.14 22.12
CA VAL A 247 4.53 -11.72 22.19
C VAL A 247 5.28 -11.44 23.49
N VAL A 248 4.82 -11.97 24.63
CA VAL A 248 5.51 -11.84 25.92
C VAL A 248 6.95 -12.40 25.84
N LYS A 249 7.19 -13.47 25.09
CA LYS A 249 8.55 -14.00 24.88
C LYS A 249 9.45 -13.13 23.99
N ILE A 250 8.86 -12.23 23.21
CA ILE A 250 9.60 -11.30 22.34
C ILE A 250 9.97 -10.03 23.11
N ALA A 251 9.08 -9.59 24.02
CA ALA A 251 9.27 -8.41 24.86
C ALA A 251 10.36 -8.62 25.91
#